data_bb17d04027f035ba2dd14b0845d33c20
#
_entry.id   bb17d04027f035ba2dd14b0845d33c20
#
_cell.length_a   1.000
_cell.length_b   1.000
_cell.length_c   1.000
_cell.angle_alpha   90.00
_cell.angle_beta   90.00
_cell.angle_gamma   90.00
#
_symmetry.space_group_name_H-M   'P 1'
#
loop_
_entity.id
_entity.type
_entity.pdbx_description
1 polymer ?
#
loop_
_entity_poly.entity_id
_entity_poly.type
_entity_poly.pdbx_seq_one_letter_code
_entity_poly.pdbx_strand_id
1 'polypeptide(L)'
;MFKKNPTSVRLTLRALGYLLSYPDAQLRSVMPQLIDALQAEQALTHERMAELKGVCEHLAALDPMEAEARYVDNFDRGRQTSLHLFEHVHGDSRDRGPALIDLMQTYEKAGLQFEADELPDHLPVVLEFASTQPPEVAKEFLGEMAHILNALFSALVARSSP
;
A
#
# COMPACT_ATOMS: atom_id res chain seq x y z
N MET A 1 -23.75 -21.03 -18.73
CA MET A 1 -23.44 -20.48 -17.40
C MET A 1 -22.24 -19.57 -17.55
N PHE A 2 -22.38 -18.27 -17.34
CA PHE A 2 -21.29 -17.34 -17.50
C PHE A 2 -20.50 -17.29 -16.21
N LYS A 3 -19.19 -17.62 -16.24
CA LYS A 3 -18.27 -17.30 -15.15
C LYS A 3 -18.09 -15.77 -15.12
N LYS A 4 -18.37 -15.13 -14.00
CA LYS A 4 -18.01 -13.75 -13.79
C LYS A 4 -16.49 -13.65 -13.90
N ASN A 5 -15.98 -12.88 -14.84
CA ASN A 5 -14.55 -12.61 -14.89
C ASN A 5 -14.11 -12.04 -13.53
N PRO A 6 -12.96 -12.44 -13.01
CA PRO A 6 -12.44 -11.82 -11.81
C PRO A 6 -12.39 -10.31 -12.02
N THR A 7 -12.96 -9.56 -11.09
CA THR A 7 -12.96 -8.10 -11.15
C THR A 7 -11.50 -7.63 -11.10
N SER A 8 -11.08 -6.82 -12.05
CA SER A 8 -9.75 -6.22 -12.03
C SER A 8 -9.58 -5.42 -10.73
N VAL A 9 -8.40 -5.49 -10.15
CA VAL A 9 -8.00 -4.71 -8.96
C VAL A 9 -6.71 -3.93 -9.22
N ARG A 10 -6.28 -3.90 -10.47
CA ARG A 10 -4.99 -3.32 -10.87
C ARG A 10 -4.89 -1.82 -10.55
N LEU A 11 -5.88 -1.06 -10.97
CA LEU A 11 -5.90 0.40 -10.74
C LEU A 11 -6.05 0.70 -9.25
N THR A 12 -6.86 -0.07 -8.55
CA THR A 12 -7.06 0.06 -7.10
C THR A 12 -5.77 -0.16 -6.34
N LEU A 13 -5.03 -1.24 -6.64
CA LEU A 13 -3.76 -1.52 -5.98
C LEU A 13 -2.71 -0.44 -6.25
N ARG A 14 -2.63 0.05 -7.49
CA ARG A 14 -1.73 1.15 -7.84
C ARG A 14 -2.10 2.45 -7.13
N ALA A 15 -3.37 2.80 -7.12
CA ALA A 15 -3.84 4.01 -6.45
C ALA A 15 -3.59 3.96 -4.94
N LEU A 16 -3.84 2.82 -4.29
CA LEU A 16 -3.53 2.62 -2.87
C LEU A 16 -2.03 2.74 -2.58
N GLY A 17 -1.18 2.18 -3.45
CA GLY A 17 0.27 2.35 -3.33
C GLY A 17 0.71 3.81 -3.38
N TYR A 18 0.15 4.59 -4.30
CA TYR A 18 0.40 6.03 -4.36
C TYR A 18 -0.08 6.77 -3.12
N LEU A 19 -1.29 6.48 -2.64
CA LEU A 19 -1.88 7.13 -1.46
C LEU A 19 -1.12 6.82 -0.15
N LEU A 20 -0.40 5.72 -0.10
CA LEU A 20 0.47 5.35 1.01
C LEU A 20 1.91 5.88 0.87
N SER A 21 2.23 6.57 -0.21
CA SER A 21 3.52 7.21 -0.40
C SER A 21 3.59 8.57 0.32
N TYR A 22 4.80 9.10 0.44
CA TYR A 22 5.01 10.41 1.06
C TYR A 22 4.18 11.50 0.37
N PRO A 23 3.41 12.31 1.11
CA PRO A 23 2.41 13.22 0.55
C PRO A 23 3.02 14.53 0.04
N ASP A 24 3.94 14.41 -0.89
CA ASP A 24 4.56 15.55 -1.57
C ASP A 24 3.59 16.29 -2.50
N ALA A 25 4.07 17.35 -3.12
CA ALA A 25 3.28 18.16 -4.05
C ALA A 25 2.78 17.34 -5.25
N GLN A 26 3.57 16.35 -5.71
CA GLN A 26 3.20 15.50 -6.83
C GLN A 26 2.01 14.60 -6.47
N LEU A 27 2.08 13.88 -5.34
CA LEU A 27 0.96 13.06 -4.87
C LEU A 27 -0.31 13.88 -4.69
N ARG A 28 -0.18 15.05 -4.06
CA ARG A 28 -1.33 15.94 -3.85
C ARG A 28 -1.98 16.40 -5.16
N SER A 29 -1.18 16.66 -6.19
CA SER A 29 -1.68 17.09 -7.50
C SER A 29 -2.41 16.00 -8.27
N VAL A 30 -2.04 14.74 -8.10
CA VAL A 30 -2.67 13.60 -8.80
C VAL A 30 -3.78 12.91 -8.00
N MET A 31 -4.03 13.35 -6.78
CA MET A 31 -5.04 12.74 -5.89
C MET A 31 -6.44 12.65 -6.51
N PRO A 32 -6.97 13.66 -7.23
CA PRO A 32 -8.25 13.53 -7.91
C PRO A 32 -8.27 12.39 -8.93
N GLN A 33 -7.20 12.22 -9.70
CA GLN A 33 -7.08 11.14 -10.69
C GLN A 33 -7.02 9.76 -10.01
N LEU A 34 -6.40 9.65 -8.82
CA LEU A 34 -6.38 8.41 -8.05
C LEU A 34 -7.79 8.04 -7.57
N ILE A 35 -8.56 9.01 -7.10
CA ILE A 35 -9.96 8.81 -6.70
C ILE A 35 -10.79 8.35 -7.90
N ASP A 36 -10.64 9.00 -9.06
CA ASP A 36 -11.35 8.63 -10.29
C ASP A 36 -11.02 7.19 -10.72
N ALA A 37 -9.75 6.79 -10.65
CA ALA A 37 -9.32 5.43 -10.97
C ALA A 37 -9.93 4.38 -10.02
N LEU A 38 -9.98 4.66 -8.72
CA LEU A 38 -10.61 3.80 -7.71
C LEU A 38 -12.12 3.63 -7.98
N GLN A 39 -12.79 4.73 -8.31
CA GLN A 39 -14.23 4.71 -8.62
C GLN A 39 -14.52 3.96 -9.93
N ALA A 40 -13.68 4.12 -10.95
CA ALA A 40 -13.87 3.50 -12.25
C ALA A 40 -13.73 1.97 -12.18
N GLU A 41 -12.79 1.44 -11.39
CA GLU A 41 -12.57 0.00 -11.28
C GLU A 41 -13.62 -0.72 -10.44
N GLN A 42 -14.28 -0.02 -9.52
CA GLN A 42 -15.33 -0.54 -8.63
C GLN A 42 -14.90 -1.79 -7.83
N ALA A 43 -13.63 -1.89 -7.50
CA ALA A 43 -13.09 -3.01 -6.72
C ALA A 43 -13.38 -2.91 -5.22
N LEU A 44 -13.63 -1.69 -4.72
CA LEU A 44 -13.95 -1.42 -3.32
C LEU A 44 -15.47 -1.38 -3.11
N THR A 45 -15.90 -1.75 -1.90
CA THR A 45 -17.29 -1.53 -1.49
C THR A 45 -17.59 -0.04 -1.41
N HIS A 46 -18.87 0.31 -1.50
CA HIS A 46 -19.29 1.71 -1.38
C HIS A 46 -18.83 2.36 -0.07
N GLU A 47 -18.90 1.61 1.02
CA GLU A 47 -18.43 2.05 2.35
C GLU A 47 -16.93 2.34 2.35
N ARG A 48 -16.10 1.40 1.86
CA ARG A 48 -14.65 1.57 1.80
C ARG A 48 -14.23 2.70 0.87
N MET A 49 -14.95 2.88 -0.23
CA MET A 49 -14.70 3.99 -1.14
C MET A 49 -15.01 5.35 -0.48
N ALA A 50 -16.09 5.43 0.29
CA ALA A 50 -16.43 6.63 1.03
C ALA A 50 -15.40 6.97 2.13
N GLU A 51 -14.94 5.98 2.89
CA GLU A 51 -13.89 6.15 3.89
C GLU A 51 -12.59 6.67 3.25
N LEU A 52 -12.15 6.04 2.15
CA LEU A 52 -10.93 6.42 1.45
C LEU A 52 -11.02 7.84 0.86
N LYS A 53 -12.17 8.18 0.29
CA LYS A 53 -12.43 9.54 -0.19
C LYS A 53 -12.33 10.56 0.94
N GLY A 54 -12.86 10.23 2.12
CA GLY A 54 -12.74 11.07 3.33
C GLY A 54 -11.29 11.30 3.74
N VAL A 55 -10.44 10.26 3.68
CA VAL A 55 -9.00 10.39 3.94
C VAL A 55 -8.34 11.32 2.92
N CYS A 56 -8.63 11.16 1.63
CA CYS A 56 -8.09 12.01 0.59
C CYS A 56 -8.51 13.48 0.76
N GLU A 57 -9.77 13.74 1.08
CA GLU A 57 -10.29 15.09 1.35
C GLU A 57 -9.61 15.71 2.58
N HIS A 58 -9.42 14.92 3.64
CA HIS A 58 -8.70 15.37 4.82
C HIS A 58 -7.25 15.75 4.51
N LEU A 59 -6.52 14.89 3.80
CA LEU A 59 -5.13 15.17 3.40
C LEU A 59 -5.03 16.39 2.48
N ALA A 60 -5.98 16.57 1.58
CA ALA A 60 -6.01 17.72 0.68
C ALA A 60 -6.29 19.05 1.41
N ALA A 61 -7.02 18.99 2.52
CA ALA A 61 -7.36 20.17 3.33
C ALA A 61 -6.23 20.61 4.28
N LEU A 62 -5.28 19.70 4.59
CA LEU A 62 -4.13 20.02 5.42
C LEU A 62 -3.15 20.97 4.71
N ASP A 63 -2.46 21.78 5.50
CA ASP A 63 -1.24 22.45 5.02
C ASP A 63 -0.23 21.38 4.52
N PRO A 64 0.51 21.63 3.44
CA PRO A 64 1.48 20.65 2.90
C PRO A 64 2.48 20.17 3.96
N MET A 65 3.06 21.07 4.73
CA MET A 65 4.03 20.70 5.77
C MET A 65 3.39 19.89 6.90
N GLU A 66 2.14 20.17 7.23
CA GLU A 66 1.39 19.40 8.22
C GLU A 66 1.08 17.97 7.71
N ALA A 67 0.69 17.82 6.45
CA ALA A 67 0.46 16.52 5.85
C ALA A 67 1.74 15.66 5.86
N GLU A 68 2.87 16.24 5.48
CA GLU A 68 4.18 15.58 5.50
C GLU A 68 4.60 15.20 6.92
N ALA A 69 4.44 16.09 7.90
CA ALA A 69 4.76 15.82 9.29
C ALA A 69 3.91 14.69 9.87
N ARG A 70 2.62 14.65 9.56
CA ARG A 70 1.73 13.56 9.98
C ARG A 70 2.09 12.21 9.36
N TYR A 71 2.52 12.21 8.10
CA TYR A 71 3.02 11.00 7.46
C TYR A 71 4.23 10.43 8.20
N VAL A 72 5.22 11.27 8.49
CA VAL A 72 6.41 10.89 9.27
C VAL A 72 6.03 10.39 10.67
N ASP A 73 5.13 11.09 11.36
CA ASP A 73 4.65 10.68 12.68
C ASP A 73 3.93 9.33 12.66
N ASN A 74 3.16 9.05 11.61
CA ASN A 74 2.41 7.80 11.49
C ASN A 74 3.31 6.62 11.10
N PHE A 75 4.22 6.78 10.16
CA PHE A 75 4.87 5.67 9.48
C PHE A 75 6.37 5.54 9.76
N ASP A 76 7.04 6.63 10.13
CA ASP A 76 8.51 6.63 10.29
C ASP A 76 8.95 6.65 11.77
N ARG A 77 8.03 6.90 12.69
CA ARG A 77 8.33 7.00 14.12
C ARG A 77 7.89 5.80 14.93
N GLY A 78 8.13 4.62 14.43
CA GLY A 78 7.85 3.42 15.23
C GLY A 78 7.59 2.19 14.38
N ARG A 79 7.97 1.08 14.95
CA ARG A 79 7.93 -0.21 14.26
C ARG A 79 6.50 -0.70 14.03
N GLN A 80 5.57 -0.37 14.93
CA GLN A 80 4.19 -0.87 14.90
C GLN A 80 3.39 -0.35 13.71
N THR A 81 3.73 0.85 13.21
CA THR A 81 3.05 1.49 12.08
C THR A 81 3.96 1.64 10.86
N SER A 82 5.11 0.99 10.85
CA SER A 82 6.03 0.98 9.71
C SER A 82 5.36 0.38 8.48
N LEU A 83 5.56 1.03 7.32
CA LEU A 83 5.18 0.50 6.02
C LEU A 83 6.17 -0.52 5.45
N HIS A 84 7.31 -0.76 6.11
CA HIS A 84 8.24 -1.85 5.83
C HIS A 84 7.72 -3.12 6.52
N LEU A 85 7.09 -4.00 5.73
CA LEU A 85 6.29 -5.12 6.26
C LEU A 85 7.12 -6.12 7.07
N PHE A 86 8.36 -6.34 6.69
CA PHE A 86 9.22 -7.31 7.37
C PHE A 86 9.77 -6.81 8.71
N GLU A 87 9.64 -5.52 9.02
CA GLU A 87 9.87 -5.03 10.38
C GLU A 87 8.90 -5.62 11.39
N HIS A 88 7.66 -5.89 10.96
CA HIS A 88 6.63 -6.49 11.82
C HIS A 88 6.90 -7.97 12.15
N VAL A 89 7.62 -8.66 11.27
CA VAL A 89 7.89 -10.11 11.39
C VAL A 89 9.26 -10.36 12.00
N HIS A 90 10.28 -9.69 11.47
CA HIS A 90 11.68 -9.97 11.77
C HIS A 90 12.30 -8.95 12.72
N GLY A 91 11.80 -7.71 12.73
CA GLY A 91 12.40 -6.63 13.53
C GLY A 91 13.88 -6.45 13.18
N ASP A 92 14.76 -6.57 14.19
CA ASP A 92 16.21 -6.50 14.05
C ASP A 92 16.87 -7.88 13.86
N SER A 93 16.05 -8.93 13.63
CA SER A 93 16.54 -10.29 13.39
C SER A 93 17.43 -10.38 12.14
N ARG A 94 18.42 -11.26 12.19
CA ARG A 94 19.29 -11.59 11.04
C ARG A 94 18.51 -12.21 9.87
N ASP A 95 17.28 -12.70 10.11
CA ASP A 95 16.44 -13.33 9.08
C ASP A 95 15.80 -12.28 8.15
N ARG A 96 15.82 -11.00 8.53
CA ARG A 96 15.24 -9.92 7.70
C ARG A 96 15.95 -9.77 6.36
N GLY A 97 17.29 -9.78 6.34
CA GLY A 97 18.07 -9.66 5.12
C GLY A 97 17.74 -10.74 4.09
N PRO A 98 17.84 -12.05 4.45
CA PRO A 98 17.41 -13.14 3.57
C PRO A 98 15.97 -13.05 3.09
N ALA A 99 15.03 -12.63 3.95
CA ALA A 99 13.63 -12.44 3.56
C ALA A 99 13.46 -11.34 2.50
N LEU A 100 14.19 -10.24 2.61
CA LEU A 100 14.20 -9.17 1.60
C LEU A 100 14.75 -9.66 0.26
N ILE A 101 15.80 -10.48 0.28
CA ILE A 101 16.39 -11.08 -0.93
C ILE A 101 15.37 -12.02 -1.59
N ASP A 102 14.68 -12.85 -0.82
CA ASP A 102 13.66 -13.76 -1.35
C ASP A 102 12.52 -12.99 -2.01
N LEU A 103 12.12 -11.85 -1.44
CA LEU A 103 11.09 -11.00 -2.02
C LEU A 103 11.56 -10.36 -3.33
N MET A 104 12.79 -9.86 -3.40
CA MET A 104 13.39 -9.36 -4.64
C MET A 104 13.40 -10.43 -5.72
N GLN A 105 13.79 -11.66 -5.38
CA GLN A 105 13.77 -12.79 -6.32
C GLN A 105 12.36 -13.12 -6.80
N THR A 106 11.34 -12.93 -5.97
CA THR A 106 9.94 -13.08 -6.37
C THR A 106 9.58 -12.09 -7.46
N TYR A 107 10.01 -10.83 -7.34
CA TYR A 107 9.81 -9.81 -8.36
C TYR A 107 10.54 -10.14 -9.65
N GLU A 108 11.81 -10.56 -9.58
CA GLU A 108 12.62 -10.94 -10.73
C GLU A 108 12.04 -12.15 -11.49
N LYS A 109 11.57 -13.17 -10.78
CA LYS A 109 10.90 -14.36 -11.37
C LYS A 109 9.61 -14.00 -12.12
N ALA A 110 8.94 -12.92 -11.72
CA ALA A 110 7.79 -12.38 -12.43
C ALA A 110 8.17 -11.48 -13.63
N GLY A 111 9.47 -11.36 -13.94
CA GLY A 111 9.99 -10.57 -15.06
C GLY A 111 10.13 -9.08 -14.74
N LEU A 112 10.13 -8.70 -13.47
CA LEU A 112 10.26 -7.32 -13.03
C LEU A 112 11.63 -7.09 -12.41
N GLN A 113 12.33 -6.08 -12.89
CA GLN A 113 13.54 -5.59 -12.26
C GLN A 113 13.16 -4.60 -11.17
N PHE A 114 13.61 -4.85 -9.93
CA PHE A 114 13.40 -3.95 -8.83
C PHE A 114 14.43 -2.81 -8.88
N GLU A 115 13.95 -1.62 -9.14
CA GLU A 115 14.74 -0.39 -9.15
C GLU A 115 14.00 0.65 -8.33
N ALA A 116 14.25 0.69 -7.03
CA ALA A 116 13.66 1.70 -6.17
C ALA A 116 14.66 2.13 -5.09
N ASP A 117 14.50 3.35 -4.60
CA ASP A 117 15.27 3.87 -3.47
C ASP A 117 14.80 3.27 -2.14
N GLU A 118 13.65 2.62 -2.15
CA GLU A 118 13.03 1.96 -1.00
C GLU A 118 13.35 0.45 -0.96
N LEU A 119 13.15 -0.16 0.19
CA LEU A 119 13.27 -1.60 0.35
C LEU A 119 12.11 -2.35 -0.34
N PRO A 120 12.33 -3.60 -0.78
CA PRO A 120 11.33 -4.37 -1.52
C PRO A 120 10.06 -4.68 -0.71
N ASP A 121 10.12 -4.68 0.62
CA ASP A 121 9.00 -4.90 1.53
C ASP A 121 8.20 -3.63 1.89
N HIS A 122 8.57 -2.48 1.32
CA HIS A 122 7.81 -1.25 1.48
C HIS A 122 6.41 -1.42 0.86
N LEU A 123 5.36 -1.19 1.64
CA LEU A 123 3.99 -1.50 1.23
C LEU A 123 3.58 -0.90 -0.13
N PRO A 124 3.91 0.36 -0.46
CA PRO A 124 3.67 0.89 -1.81
C PRO A 124 4.31 0.05 -2.93
N VAL A 125 5.53 -0.44 -2.73
CA VAL A 125 6.23 -1.33 -3.69
C VAL A 125 5.51 -2.67 -3.82
N VAL A 126 5.12 -3.25 -2.70
CA VAL A 126 4.35 -4.52 -2.65
C VAL A 126 3.03 -4.40 -3.42
N LEU A 127 2.31 -3.30 -3.23
CA LEU A 127 1.04 -3.03 -3.94
C LEU A 127 1.26 -2.78 -5.44
N GLU A 128 2.32 -2.07 -5.81
CA GLU A 128 2.68 -1.88 -7.21
C GLU A 128 2.98 -3.21 -7.89
N PHE A 129 3.80 -4.06 -7.27
CA PHE A 129 4.06 -5.41 -7.77
C PHE A 129 2.76 -6.21 -7.94
N ALA A 130 1.92 -6.26 -6.90
CA ALA A 130 0.66 -6.98 -6.96
C ALA A 130 -0.25 -6.47 -8.11
N SER A 131 -0.21 -5.17 -8.40
CA SER A 131 -0.98 -4.58 -9.50
C SER A 131 -0.57 -5.08 -10.90
N THR A 132 0.65 -5.57 -11.04
CA THR A 132 1.17 -6.11 -12.32
C THR A 132 0.82 -7.58 -12.54
N GLN A 133 0.33 -8.26 -11.49
CA GLN A 133 0.06 -9.69 -11.52
C GLN A 133 -1.40 -10.00 -11.93
N PRO A 134 -1.66 -11.20 -12.45
CA PRO A 134 -3.03 -11.67 -12.62
C PRO A 134 -3.79 -11.60 -11.29
N PRO A 135 -5.12 -11.33 -11.27
CA PRO A 135 -5.89 -11.12 -10.04
C PRO A 135 -5.76 -12.23 -9.01
N GLU A 136 -5.75 -13.50 -9.43
CA GLU A 136 -5.61 -14.63 -8.51
C GLU A 136 -4.21 -14.71 -7.89
N VAL A 137 -3.17 -14.40 -8.66
CA VAL A 137 -1.77 -14.35 -8.17
C VAL A 137 -1.60 -13.18 -7.20
N ALA A 138 -2.14 -12.00 -7.52
CA ALA A 138 -2.11 -10.84 -6.64
C ALA A 138 -2.82 -11.13 -5.31
N LYS A 139 -3.98 -11.80 -5.36
CA LYS A 139 -4.74 -12.21 -4.17
C LYS A 139 -3.97 -13.19 -3.29
N GLU A 140 -3.35 -14.19 -3.87
CA GLU A 140 -2.52 -15.16 -3.13
C GLU A 140 -1.33 -14.47 -2.49
N PHE A 141 -0.58 -13.68 -3.26
CA PHE A 141 0.58 -12.93 -2.77
C PHE A 141 0.24 -11.97 -1.62
N LEU A 142 -0.80 -11.16 -1.76
CA LEU A 142 -1.26 -10.26 -0.69
C LEU A 142 -1.86 -11.03 0.49
N GLY A 143 -2.46 -12.19 0.25
CA GLY A 143 -2.99 -13.07 1.28
C GLY A 143 -1.91 -13.58 2.24
N GLU A 144 -0.72 -13.85 1.76
CA GLU A 144 0.43 -14.23 2.60
C GLU A 144 0.85 -13.11 3.57
N MET A 145 0.56 -11.86 3.23
CA MET A 145 0.88 -10.68 4.04
C MET A 145 -0.30 -10.18 4.88
N ALA A 146 -1.46 -10.83 4.80
CA ALA A 146 -2.69 -10.35 5.44
C ALA A 146 -2.55 -10.16 6.95
N HIS A 147 -1.83 -11.03 7.64
CA HIS A 147 -1.60 -10.92 9.09
C HIS A 147 -0.78 -9.68 9.46
N ILE A 148 0.19 -9.29 8.61
CA ILE A 148 0.99 -8.07 8.81
C ILE A 148 0.11 -6.83 8.56
N LEU A 149 -0.68 -6.84 7.49
CA LEU A 149 -1.59 -5.75 7.17
C LEU A 149 -2.64 -5.55 8.26
N ASN A 150 -3.15 -6.62 8.86
CA ASN A 150 -4.07 -6.55 9.99
C ASN A 150 -3.41 -5.95 11.24
N ALA A 151 -2.16 -6.32 11.52
CA ALA A 151 -1.40 -5.74 12.64
C ALA A 151 -1.16 -4.25 12.44
N LEU A 152 -0.76 -3.84 11.22
CA LEU A 152 -0.57 -2.44 10.84
C LEU A 152 -1.87 -1.65 10.98
N PHE A 153 -2.98 -2.16 10.45
CA PHE A 153 -4.29 -1.56 10.57
C PHE A 153 -4.68 -1.33 12.04
N SER A 154 -4.54 -2.34 12.88
CA SER A 154 -4.87 -2.25 14.31
C SER A 154 -4.01 -1.20 15.02
N ALA A 155 -2.72 -1.10 14.69
CA ALA A 155 -1.83 -0.11 15.25
C ALA A 155 -2.20 1.32 14.81
N LEU A 156 -2.59 1.52 13.55
CA LEU A 156 -3.05 2.81 13.04
C LEU A 156 -4.38 3.24 13.69
N VAL A 157 -5.32 2.32 13.87
CA VAL A 157 -6.58 2.58 14.58
C VAL A 157 -6.30 3.00 16.02
N ALA A 158 -5.39 2.33 16.72
CA ALA A 158 -5.01 2.68 18.09
C ALA A 158 -4.38 4.07 18.21
N ARG A 159 -3.75 4.56 17.16
CA ARG A 159 -3.20 5.93 17.07
C ARG A 159 -4.22 6.97 16.60
N SER A 160 -5.46 6.57 16.32
CA SER A 160 -6.48 7.44 15.71
C SER A 160 -6.02 8.09 14.40
N SER A 161 -5.23 7.36 13.62
CA SER A 161 -4.86 7.77 12.27
C SER A 161 -6.07 7.71 11.35
N PRO A 162 -6.29 8.73 10.51
CA PRO A 162 -7.38 8.73 9.51
C PRO A 162 -7.18 7.64 8.45
#